data_a0141f0886150d497d44d484e537db34
#
_entry.id   a0141f0886150d497d44d484e537db34
#
_cell.length_a   1.000
_cell.length_b   1.000
_cell.length_c   1.000
_cell.angle_alpha   90.00
_cell.angle_beta   90.00
_cell.angle_gamma   90.00
#
_symmetry.space_group_name_H-M   'P 1'
#
loop_
_entity.id
_entity.type
_entity.pdbx_description
1 polymer ?
#
loop_
_entity_poly.entity_id
_entity_poly.type
_entity_poly.pdbx_seq_one_letter_code
_entity_poly.pdbx_strand_id
1 'polypeptide(L)'
;DNVEVHRWGTIRQFDFEPKDHADLGEALGLLDFATATKITGSRFSVMKGGLARLQRALTQFMLNLHSGEHGYQEVYVPYLVNAESLKGTGQLPKFEEDLFKLQGEKAFYLIPTAEVPVTNIARDEIIPAEQLPVKYVAHTPCFRSEAGSYGRDTRGLIRQHQFEKVELVQFVRPENSYQALEELTRHAETVLELLGLPYRRMLLCGGDMGFSATKTYDLEVWLPAQNKYREISSCSNFEAFQARRMQAR
;
A
#
# COMPACT_ATOMS: atom_id res chain seq x y z
N ASP A 1 -0.65 20.80 -9.66
CA ASP A 1 -1.33 19.59 -10.15
C ASP A 1 -0.32 18.47 -10.29
N ASN A 2 -0.78 17.21 -10.10
CA ASN A 2 0.03 16.04 -10.37
C ASN A 2 0.34 15.92 -11.86
N VAL A 3 1.49 15.33 -12.19
CA VAL A 3 1.97 15.21 -13.56
C VAL A 3 2.12 13.74 -13.95
N GLU A 4 1.49 13.34 -15.08
CA GLU A 4 1.73 12.03 -15.66
C GLU A 4 3.14 11.98 -16.26
N VAL A 5 3.98 11.08 -15.76
CA VAL A 5 5.38 10.94 -16.21
C VAL A 5 5.65 9.65 -16.98
N HIS A 6 4.75 8.70 -16.90
CA HIS A 6 4.84 7.42 -17.63
C HIS A 6 3.47 6.79 -17.80
N ARG A 7 3.29 6.05 -18.89
CA ARG A 7 2.09 5.25 -19.17
C ARG A 7 2.49 3.95 -19.86
N TRP A 8 1.82 2.86 -19.47
CA TRP A 8 2.06 1.55 -20.05
C TRP A 8 0.76 0.81 -20.34
N GLY A 9 0.79 -0.04 -21.35
CA GLY A 9 -0.30 -0.91 -21.75
C GLY A 9 -1.35 -0.22 -22.63
N THR A 10 -2.19 -1.03 -23.24
CA THR A 10 -3.30 -0.57 -24.10
C THR A 10 -4.62 -0.83 -23.39
N ILE A 11 -5.43 0.22 -23.24
CA ILE A 11 -6.77 0.10 -22.67
C ILE A 11 -7.61 -0.76 -23.62
N ARG A 12 -8.10 -1.89 -23.08
CA ARG A 12 -8.96 -2.80 -23.82
C ARG A 12 -10.28 -2.11 -24.18
N GLN A 13 -10.65 -2.20 -25.44
CA GLN A 13 -11.99 -1.80 -25.90
C GLN A 13 -12.93 -3.00 -25.78
N PHE A 14 -14.14 -2.76 -25.27
CA PHE A 14 -15.18 -3.77 -25.14
C PHE A 14 -16.34 -3.44 -26.11
N ASP A 15 -16.96 -4.46 -26.66
CA ASP A 15 -18.19 -4.39 -27.46
C ASP A 15 -19.47 -4.46 -26.58
N PHE A 16 -19.28 -4.44 -25.27
CA PHE A 16 -20.33 -4.42 -24.25
C PHE A 16 -19.96 -3.43 -23.14
N GLU A 17 -20.91 -3.05 -22.30
CA GLU A 17 -20.66 -2.22 -21.12
C GLU A 17 -20.01 -3.05 -20.01
N PRO A 18 -18.74 -2.76 -19.64
CA PRO A 18 -18.06 -3.51 -18.60
C PRO A 18 -18.65 -3.20 -17.21
N LYS A 19 -18.92 -4.26 -16.43
CA LYS A 19 -19.37 -4.13 -15.05
C LYS A 19 -18.21 -3.86 -14.11
N ASP A 20 -18.47 -3.15 -13.02
CA ASP A 20 -17.47 -2.92 -11.98
C ASP A 20 -17.18 -4.18 -11.15
N HIS A 21 -16.11 -4.12 -10.37
CA HIS A 21 -15.67 -5.25 -9.55
C HIS A 21 -16.69 -5.69 -8.49
N ALA A 22 -17.46 -4.75 -7.94
CA ALA A 22 -18.49 -5.08 -6.95
C ALA A 22 -19.63 -5.87 -7.60
N ASP A 23 -20.16 -5.37 -8.74
CA ASP A 23 -21.22 -6.07 -9.49
C ASP A 23 -20.77 -7.45 -9.96
N LEU A 24 -19.54 -7.58 -10.47
CA LEU A 24 -18.99 -8.87 -10.90
C LEU A 24 -18.85 -9.84 -9.72
N GLY A 25 -18.27 -9.40 -8.61
CA GLY A 25 -18.04 -10.24 -7.45
C GLY A 25 -19.35 -10.70 -6.79
N GLU A 26 -20.33 -9.81 -6.67
CA GLU A 26 -21.65 -10.13 -6.12
C GLU A 26 -22.43 -11.05 -7.05
N ALA A 27 -22.45 -10.80 -8.35
CA ALA A 27 -23.14 -11.65 -9.33
C ALA A 27 -22.58 -13.08 -9.37
N LEU A 28 -21.28 -13.24 -9.13
CA LEU A 28 -20.63 -14.55 -9.03
C LEU A 28 -20.84 -15.23 -7.66
N GLY A 29 -21.41 -14.54 -6.68
CA GLY A 29 -21.56 -15.03 -5.30
C GLY A 29 -20.24 -15.15 -4.53
N LEU A 30 -19.19 -14.50 -5.01
CA LEU A 30 -17.82 -14.60 -4.46
C LEU A 30 -17.43 -13.41 -3.58
N LEU A 31 -18.14 -12.29 -3.69
CA LEU A 31 -17.94 -11.08 -2.90
C LEU A 31 -19.23 -10.76 -2.16
N ASP A 32 -19.15 -10.55 -0.84
CA ASP A 32 -20.34 -10.45 0.02
C ASP A 32 -20.17 -9.31 1.04
N PHE A 33 -20.65 -8.14 0.69
CA PHE A 33 -20.64 -6.96 1.55
C PHE A 33 -21.72 -7.01 2.63
N ALA A 34 -22.85 -7.65 2.38
CA ALA A 34 -23.94 -7.77 3.35
C ALA A 34 -23.50 -8.62 4.56
N THR A 35 -22.84 -9.74 4.32
CA THR A 35 -22.27 -10.57 5.39
C THR A 35 -21.17 -9.83 6.15
N ALA A 36 -20.30 -9.09 5.47
CA ALA A 36 -19.28 -8.27 6.12
C ALA A 36 -19.90 -7.19 7.04
N THR A 37 -20.95 -6.53 6.57
CA THR A 37 -21.70 -5.53 7.37
C THR A 37 -22.32 -6.16 8.63
N LYS A 38 -22.86 -7.37 8.51
CA LYS A 38 -23.39 -8.13 9.65
C LYS A 38 -22.30 -8.49 10.67
N ILE A 39 -21.10 -8.85 10.20
CA ILE A 39 -19.99 -9.27 11.06
C ILE A 39 -19.36 -8.08 11.77
N THR A 40 -19.19 -6.96 11.08
CA THR A 40 -18.42 -5.83 11.62
C THR A 40 -18.96 -4.44 11.25
N GLY A 41 -19.36 -4.20 10.00
CA GLY A 41 -19.85 -2.90 9.56
C GLY A 41 -19.60 -2.64 8.07
N SER A 42 -19.84 -1.41 7.64
CA SER A 42 -19.54 -0.96 6.28
C SER A 42 -18.03 -0.89 6.02
N ARG A 43 -17.63 -0.83 4.74
CA ARG A 43 -16.23 -0.75 4.31
C ARG A 43 -15.38 -1.95 4.70
N PHE A 44 -16.00 -3.12 4.84
CA PHE A 44 -15.37 -4.42 4.94
C PHE A 44 -15.94 -5.35 3.88
N SER A 45 -15.23 -6.42 3.58
CA SER A 45 -15.66 -7.39 2.58
C SER A 45 -15.47 -8.82 3.07
N VAL A 46 -16.32 -9.73 2.58
CA VAL A 46 -16.13 -11.17 2.68
C VAL A 46 -15.91 -11.69 1.27
N MET A 47 -14.80 -12.37 1.06
CA MET A 47 -14.50 -13.06 -0.19
C MET A 47 -14.64 -14.56 -0.02
N LYS A 48 -15.21 -15.23 -1.03
CA LYS A 48 -15.49 -16.66 -0.99
C LYS A 48 -14.86 -17.38 -2.19
N GLY A 49 -14.57 -18.66 -2.02
CA GLY A 49 -14.17 -19.56 -3.11
C GLY A 49 -13.03 -19.03 -3.97
N GLY A 50 -13.28 -18.92 -5.26
CA GLY A 50 -12.29 -18.48 -6.25
C GLY A 50 -11.71 -17.10 -6.01
N LEU A 51 -12.52 -16.15 -5.51
CA LEU A 51 -12.04 -14.79 -5.23
C LEU A 51 -11.09 -14.75 -4.03
N ALA A 52 -11.39 -15.48 -2.95
CA ALA A 52 -10.48 -15.61 -1.82
C ALA A 52 -9.15 -16.27 -2.25
N ARG A 53 -9.23 -17.29 -3.12
CA ARG A 53 -8.06 -17.95 -3.70
C ARG A 53 -7.26 -16.99 -4.57
N LEU A 54 -7.92 -16.14 -5.38
CA LEU A 54 -7.27 -15.16 -6.25
C LEU A 54 -6.50 -14.13 -5.41
N GLN A 55 -7.09 -13.61 -4.33
CA GLN A 55 -6.41 -12.68 -3.43
C GLN A 55 -5.13 -13.29 -2.86
N ARG A 56 -5.19 -14.52 -2.37
CA ARG A 56 -4.01 -15.23 -1.87
C ARG A 56 -2.97 -15.48 -2.97
N ALA A 57 -3.41 -15.83 -4.17
CA ALA A 57 -2.52 -16.05 -5.31
C ALA A 57 -1.78 -14.75 -5.72
N LEU A 58 -2.47 -13.61 -5.74
CA LEU A 58 -1.86 -12.31 -6.02
C LEU A 58 -0.83 -11.93 -4.94
N THR A 59 -1.15 -12.16 -3.67
CA THR A 59 -0.20 -11.94 -2.58
C THR A 59 1.06 -12.78 -2.75
N GLN A 60 0.91 -14.08 -2.99
CA GLN A 60 2.03 -14.98 -3.19
C GLN A 60 2.85 -14.63 -4.43
N PHE A 61 2.18 -14.27 -5.53
CA PHE A 61 2.84 -13.82 -6.76
C PHE A 61 3.73 -12.61 -6.50
N MET A 62 3.22 -11.57 -5.83
CA MET A 62 3.99 -10.37 -5.53
C MET A 62 5.16 -10.65 -4.58
N LEU A 63 4.95 -11.42 -3.51
CA LEU A 63 6.02 -11.80 -2.59
C LEU A 63 7.13 -12.60 -3.29
N ASN A 64 6.77 -13.57 -4.12
CA ASN A 64 7.73 -14.38 -4.86
C ASN A 64 8.50 -13.55 -5.90
N LEU A 65 7.82 -12.64 -6.60
CA LEU A 65 8.47 -11.75 -7.57
C LEU A 65 9.52 -10.87 -6.89
N HIS A 66 9.14 -10.20 -5.82
CA HIS A 66 10.03 -9.25 -5.15
C HIS A 66 11.16 -9.94 -4.40
N SER A 67 10.92 -11.09 -3.77
CA SER A 67 11.98 -11.83 -3.06
C SER A 67 12.88 -12.62 -4.01
N GLY A 68 12.33 -13.18 -5.10
CA GLY A 68 13.08 -14.01 -6.05
C GLY A 68 13.83 -13.20 -7.13
N GLU A 69 13.19 -12.17 -7.68
CA GLU A 69 13.72 -11.44 -8.83
C GLU A 69 14.27 -10.06 -8.46
N HIS A 70 13.67 -9.37 -7.49
CA HIS A 70 14.02 -7.99 -7.17
C HIS A 70 14.96 -7.84 -5.98
N GLY A 71 15.33 -8.95 -5.32
CA GLY A 71 16.34 -8.95 -4.25
C GLY A 71 15.84 -8.46 -2.90
N TYR A 72 14.54 -8.49 -2.64
CA TYR A 72 13.98 -8.17 -1.32
C TYR A 72 14.00 -9.38 -0.41
N GLN A 73 14.33 -9.16 0.85
CA GLN A 73 14.15 -10.17 1.90
C GLN A 73 12.71 -10.10 2.41
N GLU A 74 11.99 -11.22 2.36
CA GLU A 74 10.66 -11.31 2.95
C GLU A 74 10.75 -11.28 4.48
N VAL A 75 9.90 -10.45 5.11
CA VAL A 75 9.79 -10.34 6.56
C VAL A 75 8.34 -10.49 7.00
N TYR A 76 8.14 -11.16 8.12
CA TYR A 76 6.86 -11.20 8.83
C TYR A 76 6.94 -10.27 10.04
N VAL A 77 5.95 -9.40 10.19
CA VAL A 77 5.96 -8.32 11.18
C VAL A 77 4.67 -8.30 12.02
N PRO A 78 4.70 -7.71 13.23
CA PRO A 78 3.50 -7.51 14.01
C PRO A 78 2.49 -6.59 13.33
N TYR A 79 1.18 -6.89 13.49
CA TYR A 79 0.07 -6.05 13.01
C TYR A 79 -0.44 -5.07 14.07
N LEU A 80 -0.06 -5.28 15.32
CA LEU A 80 -0.25 -4.35 16.42
C LEU A 80 1.08 -3.69 16.72
N VAL A 81 1.10 -2.36 16.77
CA VAL A 81 2.31 -1.58 17.03
C VAL A 81 2.08 -0.60 18.17
N ASN A 82 3.16 -0.17 18.80
CA ASN A 82 3.14 0.87 19.81
C ASN A 82 3.15 2.27 19.17
N ALA A 83 2.86 3.29 19.99
CA ALA A 83 2.85 4.67 19.52
C ALA A 83 4.21 5.15 18.99
N GLU A 84 5.31 4.65 19.54
CA GLU A 84 6.66 5.03 19.13
C GLU A 84 6.95 4.61 17.68
N SER A 85 6.45 3.44 17.25
CA SER A 85 6.57 2.99 15.87
C SER A 85 5.83 3.93 14.89
N LEU A 86 4.63 4.37 15.25
CA LEU A 86 3.83 5.30 14.45
C LEU A 86 4.41 6.73 14.44
N LYS A 87 5.07 7.14 15.50
CA LYS A 87 5.84 8.39 15.52
C LYS A 87 7.05 8.31 14.60
N GLY A 88 7.75 7.18 14.62
CA GLY A 88 8.93 6.95 13.78
C GLY A 88 8.65 7.13 12.29
N THR A 89 7.54 6.62 11.80
CA THR A 89 7.14 6.72 10.38
C THR A 89 6.25 7.94 10.07
N GLY A 90 5.86 8.74 11.08
CA GLY A 90 5.22 10.03 10.89
C GLY A 90 3.69 10.05 10.93
N GLN A 91 3.02 8.93 11.25
CA GLN A 91 1.56 8.91 11.40
C GLN A 91 1.11 9.63 12.68
N LEU A 92 1.84 9.47 13.78
CA LEU A 92 1.58 10.19 14.99
C LEU A 92 2.51 11.41 15.15
N PRO A 93 2.04 12.48 15.78
CA PRO A 93 0.70 12.67 16.37
C PRO A 93 -0.36 13.12 15.36
N LYS A 94 0.02 13.57 14.16
CA LYS A 94 -0.84 14.35 13.25
C LYS A 94 -2.07 13.59 12.73
N PHE A 95 -1.95 12.29 12.50
CA PHE A 95 -2.96 11.47 11.82
C PHE A 95 -3.59 10.41 12.73
N GLU A 96 -3.69 10.67 14.04
CA GLU A 96 -4.27 9.72 15.00
C GLU A 96 -5.72 9.35 14.66
N GLU A 97 -6.49 10.27 14.09
CA GLU A 97 -7.88 10.04 13.69
C GLU A 97 -8.05 8.98 12.61
N ASP A 98 -7.00 8.76 11.79
CA ASP A 98 -7.00 7.75 10.73
C ASP A 98 -6.64 6.34 11.24
N LEU A 99 -6.31 6.19 12.52
CA LEU A 99 -5.85 4.96 13.12
C LEU A 99 -6.92 4.27 13.95
N PHE A 100 -6.88 2.94 13.99
CA PHE A 100 -7.61 2.16 15.00
C PHE A 100 -6.73 1.95 16.24
N LYS A 101 -7.10 2.61 17.33
CA LYS A 101 -6.43 2.50 18.63
C LYS A 101 -7.18 1.52 19.52
N LEU A 102 -6.47 0.56 20.10
CA LEU A 102 -7.04 -0.41 21.03
C LEU A 102 -7.21 0.23 22.40
N GLN A 103 -8.30 -0.12 23.07
CA GLN A 103 -8.52 0.24 24.48
C GLN A 103 -7.73 -0.73 25.37
N GLY A 104 -7.09 -0.21 26.41
CA GLY A 104 -6.32 -0.99 27.38
C GLY A 104 -5.25 -0.17 28.08
N GLU A 105 -4.52 -0.80 29.00
CA GLU A 105 -3.43 -0.15 29.75
C GLU A 105 -2.27 0.28 28.84
N LYS A 106 -2.01 -0.48 27.78
CA LYS A 106 -1.00 -0.16 26.77
C LYS A 106 -1.68 0.35 25.50
N ALA A 107 -1.21 1.49 25.00
CA ALA A 107 -1.68 2.05 23.73
C ALA A 107 -1.10 1.24 22.55
N PHE A 108 -1.87 0.27 22.08
CA PHE A 108 -1.61 -0.42 20.81
C PHE A 108 -2.50 0.14 19.71
N TYR A 109 -2.01 0.04 18.47
CA TYR A 109 -2.72 0.44 17.26
C TYR A 109 -2.65 -0.69 16.25
N LEU A 110 -3.73 -0.87 15.49
CA LEU A 110 -3.69 -1.68 14.27
C LEU A 110 -2.89 -0.91 13.21
N ILE A 111 -2.01 -1.61 12.50
CA ILE A 111 -1.17 -0.95 11.48
C ILE A 111 -1.99 -0.40 10.32
N PRO A 112 -1.79 0.85 9.89
CA PRO A 112 -2.40 1.39 8.66
C PRO A 112 -1.66 0.96 7.39
N THR A 113 -0.45 0.47 7.54
CA THR A 113 0.46 0.03 6.48
C THR A 113 1.60 -0.79 7.10
N ALA A 114 2.10 -1.78 6.39
CA ALA A 114 3.28 -2.54 6.80
C ALA A 114 4.56 -1.67 6.86
N GLU A 115 4.58 -0.52 6.18
CA GLU A 115 5.65 0.47 6.30
C GLU A 115 6.01 0.74 7.77
N VAL A 116 5.01 0.85 8.65
CA VAL A 116 5.24 1.16 10.07
C VAL A 116 6.11 0.11 10.76
N PRO A 117 5.71 -1.17 10.87
CA PRO A 117 6.56 -2.16 11.54
C PRO A 117 7.83 -2.49 10.76
N VAL A 118 7.81 -2.54 9.43
CA VAL A 118 8.98 -2.88 8.62
C VAL A 118 10.06 -1.81 8.74
N THR A 119 9.69 -0.53 8.62
CA THR A 119 10.65 0.57 8.73
C THR A 119 11.22 0.66 10.14
N ASN A 120 10.42 0.39 11.17
CA ASN A 120 10.86 0.39 12.57
C ASN A 120 11.80 -0.78 12.95
N ILE A 121 12.06 -1.74 12.06
CA ILE A 121 13.16 -2.72 12.25
C ILE A 121 14.49 -1.98 12.44
N ALA A 122 14.67 -0.84 11.78
CA ALA A 122 15.88 -0.02 11.89
C ALA A 122 15.85 0.99 13.05
N ARG A 123 14.76 1.05 13.85
CA ARG A 123 14.69 2.02 14.96
C ARG A 123 15.78 1.78 16.00
N ASP A 124 16.49 2.87 16.38
CA ASP A 124 17.61 2.88 17.32
C ASP A 124 18.81 2.02 16.87
N GLU A 125 18.91 1.71 15.57
CA GLU A 125 19.96 0.89 15.01
C GLU A 125 20.95 1.72 14.19
N ILE A 126 22.21 1.26 14.18
CA ILE A 126 23.24 1.73 13.26
C ILE A 126 23.48 0.62 12.24
N ILE A 127 23.07 0.84 11.01
CA ILE A 127 23.23 -0.12 9.92
C ILE A 127 24.63 0.02 9.34
N PRO A 128 25.48 -1.02 9.40
CA PRO A 128 26.80 -0.96 8.76
C PRO A 128 26.70 -0.61 7.28
N ALA A 129 27.56 0.29 6.82
CA ALA A 129 27.52 0.80 5.46
C ALA A 129 27.64 -0.29 4.38
N GLU A 130 28.35 -1.38 4.69
CA GLU A 130 28.52 -2.54 3.81
C GLU A 130 27.27 -3.41 3.70
N GLN A 131 26.31 -3.26 4.59
CA GLN A 131 25.02 -3.97 4.53
C GLN A 131 23.97 -3.23 3.66
N LEU A 132 24.22 -1.98 3.31
CA LEU A 132 23.31 -1.19 2.47
C LEU A 132 23.49 -1.50 0.96
N PRO A 133 22.42 -1.56 0.19
CA PRO A 133 21.03 -1.35 0.58
C PRO A 133 20.42 -2.55 1.32
N VAL A 134 19.55 -2.29 2.30
CA VAL A 134 18.69 -3.30 2.90
C VAL A 134 17.30 -3.17 2.28
N LYS A 135 16.77 -4.27 1.76
CA LYS A 135 15.48 -4.30 1.04
C LYS A 135 14.56 -5.34 1.67
N TYR A 136 13.40 -4.90 2.15
CA TYR A 136 12.40 -5.77 2.76
C TYR A 136 11.09 -5.76 1.97
N VAL A 137 10.45 -6.92 1.91
CA VAL A 137 9.07 -7.07 1.42
C VAL A 137 8.23 -7.76 2.49
N ALA A 138 7.03 -7.24 2.72
CA ALA A 138 6.08 -7.83 3.66
C ALA A 138 4.67 -7.79 3.09
N HIS A 139 3.89 -8.83 3.39
CA HIS A 139 2.44 -8.83 3.19
C HIS A 139 1.75 -8.71 4.54
N THR A 140 0.85 -7.74 4.66
CA THR A 140 0.03 -7.57 5.86
C THR A 140 -1.39 -7.12 5.51
N PRO A 141 -2.38 -7.39 6.37
CA PRO A 141 -3.57 -6.57 6.42
C PRO A 141 -3.18 -5.14 6.84
N CYS A 142 -3.93 -4.16 6.37
CA CYS A 142 -3.81 -2.76 6.75
C CYS A 142 -5.17 -2.25 7.22
N PHE A 143 -5.16 -1.38 8.22
CA PHE A 143 -6.37 -0.92 8.88
C PHE A 143 -6.40 0.62 8.92
N ARG A 144 -7.45 1.23 8.36
CA ARG A 144 -7.62 2.68 8.33
C ARG A 144 -9.05 3.05 8.69
N SER A 145 -9.22 4.03 9.60
CA SER A 145 -10.54 4.50 9.98
C SER A 145 -11.20 5.35 8.90
N GLU A 146 -10.44 5.82 7.90
CA GLU A 146 -10.94 6.60 6.77
C GLU A 146 -11.70 7.87 7.21
N ALA A 147 -11.26 8.53 8.28
CA ALA A 147 -11.95 9.67 8.92
C ALA A 147 -12.25 10.82 7.96
N GLY A 148 -11.37 11.09 6.99
CA GLY A 148 -11.52 12.16 6.00
C GLY A 148 -12.29 11.79 4.74
N SER A 149 -12.82 10.55 4.62
CA SER A 149 -13.38 10.03 3.37
C SER A 149 -14.89 9.81 3.37
N TYR A 150 -15.61 10.51 4.24
CA TYR A 150 -17.06 10.37 4.34
C TYR A 150 -17.75 10.56 2.99
N GLY A 151 -18.58 9.57 2.60
CA GLY A 151 -19.31 9.60 1.34
C GLY A 151 -18.50 9.29 0.06
N ARG A 152 -17.19 9.07 0.15
CA ARG A 152 -16.35 8.74 -1.00
C ARG A 152 -16.16 7.24 -1.14
N ASP A 153 -16.26 6.70 -2.37
CA ASP A 153 -16.01 5.30 -2.69
C ASP A 153 -16.63 4.33 -1.66
N THR A 154 -17.90 4.56 -1.30
CA THR A 154 -18.61 3.79 -0.27
C THR A 154 -18.96 2.37 -0.72
N ARG A 155 -18.96 2.12 -2.03
CA ARG A 155 -19.26 0.83 -2.64
C ARG A 155 -17.98 0.22 -3.22
N GLY A 156 -17.86 -1.11 -3.13
CA GLY A 156 -16.75 -1.86 -3.69
C GLY A 156 -15.53 -1.96 -2.77
N LEU A 157 -14.37 -2.26 -3.36
CA LEU A 157 -13.12 -2.54 -2.65
C LEU A 157 -12.11 -1.39 -2.66
N ILE A 158 -12.44 -0.25 -3.26
CA ILE A 158 -11.47 0.83 -3.48
C ILE A 158 -11.05 1.49 -2.17
N ARG A 159 -12.01 1.63 -1.23
CA ARG A 159 -11.76 2.28 0.06
C ARG A 159 -12.37 1.49 1.20
N GLN A 160 -11.53 0.72 1.87
CA GLN A 160 -11.91 -0.23 2.92
C GLN A 160 -11.22 0.12 4.24
N HIS A 161 -11.87 -0.20 5.38
CA HIS A 161 -11.24 -0.14 6.70
C HIS A 161 -10.17 -1.21 6.90
N GLN A 162 -10.32 -2.34 6.20
CA GLN A 162 -9.34 -3.42 6.17
C GLN A 162 -9.07 -3.81 4.72
N PHE A 163 -7.80 -3.87 4.36
CA PHE A 163 -7.35 -4.33 3.03
C PHE A 163 -5.98 -4.98 3.14
N GLU A 164 -5.58 -5.71 2.12
CA GLU A 164 -4.28 -6.39 2.05
C GLU A 164 -3.30 -5.58 1.21
N LYS A 165 -2.04 -5.55 1.61
CA LYS A 165 -0.98 -4.86 0.87
C LYS A 165 0.34 -5.63 0.95
N VAL A 166 1.03 -5.70 -0.18
CA VAL A 166 2.44 -6.12 -0.23
C VAL A 166 3.28 -4.84 -0.26
N GLU A 167 4.11 -4.68 0.75
CA GLU A 167 4.90 -3.48 1.01
C GLU A 167 6.35 -3.69 0.66
N LEU A 168 6.96 -2.71 0.01
CA LEU A 168 8.39 -2.66 -0.28
C LEU A 168 9.04 -1.54 0.53
N VAL A 169 10.11 -1.85 1.25
CA VAL A 169 10.90 -0.87 2.01
C VAL A 169 12.37 -1.04 1.70
N GLN A 170 13.06 0.08 1.43
CA GLN A 170 14.51 0.09 1.24
C GLN A 170 15.17 1.07 2.20
N PHE A 171 16.24 0.62 2.86
CA PHE A 171 17.19 1.47 3.57
C PHE A 171 18.43 1.61 2.69
N VAL A 172 18.75 2.84 2.34
CA VAL A 172 19.83 3.13 1.38
C VAL A 172 20.72 4.26 1.89
N ARG A 173 21.90 4.40 1.31
CA ARG A 173 22.73 5.58 1.54
C ARG A 173 22.01 6.84 1.02
N PRO A 174 22.14 7.99 1.70
CA PRO A 174 21.45 9.23 1.30
C PRO A 174 21.66 9.60 -0.17
N GLU A 175 22.89 9.48 -0.67
CA GLU A 175 23.25 9.81 -2.06
C GLU A 175 22.55 8.95 -3.10
N ASN A 176 22.06 7.76 -2.72
CA ASN A 176 21.39 6.80 -3.60
C ASN A 176 19.85 6.84 -3.48
N SER A 177 19.29 7.68 -2.60
CA SER A 177 17.86 7.58 -2.24
C SER A 177 16.92 7.87 -3.41
N TYR A 178 17.24 8.80 -4.28
CA TYR A 178 16.42 9.10 -5.46
C TYR A 178 16.49 8.01 -6.52
N GLN A 179 17.67 7.43 -6.73
CA GLN A 179 17.81 6.27 -7.62
C GLN A 179 17.06 5.04 -7.07
N ALA A 180 17.11 4.84 -5.75
CA ALA A 180 16.36 3.77 -5.09
C ALA A 180 14.84 3.95 -5.23
N LEU A 181 14.33 5.19 -5.21
CA LEU A 181 12.91 5.46 -5.49
C LEU A 181 12.53 5.03 -6.91
N GLU A 182 13.36 5.37 -7.92
CA GLU A 182 13.10 4.96 -9.31
C GLU A 182 13.10 3.43 -9.45
N GLU A 183 14.05 2.74 -8.82
CA GLU A 183 14.13 1.28 -8.81
C GLU A 183 12.91 0.64 -8.13
N LEU A 184 12.56 1.10 -6.93
CA LEU A 184 11.42 0.59 -6.17
C LEU A 184 10.11 0.80 -6.94
N THR A 185 9.93 1.97 -7.56
CA THR A 185 8.77 2.27 -8.40
C THR A 185 8.73 1.32 -9.60
N ARG A 186 9.87 1.05 -10.23
CA ARG A 186 9.96 0.09 -11.34
C ARG A 186 9.58 -1.33 -10.91
N HIS A 187 9.96 -1.76 -9.69
CA HIS A 187 9.54 -3.04 -9.15
C HIS A 187 8.01 -3.12 -8.98
N ALA A 188 7.38 -2.06 -8.49
CA ALA A 188 5.93 -1.98 -8.38
C ALA A 188 5.23 -1.99 -9.75
N GLU A 189 5.76 -1.27 -10.74
CA GLU A 189 5.27 -1.27 -12.12
C GLU A 189 5.32 -2.67 -12.75
N THR A 190 6.39 -3.42 -12.49
CA THR A 190 6.58 -4.77 -13.02
C THR A 190 5.43 -5.72 -12.63
N VAL A 191 4.87 -5.58 -11.44
CA VAL A 191 3.68 -6.34 -11.01
C VAL A 191 2.52 -6.11 -11.97
N LEU A 192 2.21 -4.86 -12.28
CA LEU A 192 1.10 -4.48 -13.17
C LEU A 192 1.35 -4.95 -14.61
N GLU A 193 2.58 -4.83 -15.09
CA GLU A 193 2.97 -5.28 -16.43
C GLU A 193 2.83 -6.80 -16.59
N LEU A 194 3.30 -7.58 -15.61
CA LEU A 194 3.17 -9.04 -15.62
C LEU A 194 1.71 -9.50 -15.51
N LEU A 195 0.85 -8.73 -14.85
CA LEU A 195 -0.59 -8.96 -14.80
C LEU A 195 -1.33 -8.45 -16.05
N GLY A 196 -0.64 -7.75 -16.96
CA GLY A 196 -1.23 -7.19 -18.17
C GLY A 196 -2.20 -6.04 -17.92
N LEU A 197 -2.04 -5.30 -16.82
CA LEU A 197 -2.94 -4.22 -16.40
C LEU A 197 -2.40 -2.87 -16.88
N PRO A 198 -3.11 -2.15 -17.77
CA PRO A 198 -2.73 -0.80 -18.18
C PRO A 198 -2.68 0.15 -16.99
N TYR A 199 -1.61 0.91 -16.88
CA TYR A 199 -1.40 1.84 -15.77
C TYR A 199 -0.71 3.13 -16.23
N ARG A 200 -0.72 4.13 -15.37
CA ARG A 200 0.10 5.33 -15.50
C ARG A 200 0.83 5.62 -14.18
N ARG A 201 1.98 6.29 -14.28
CA ARG A 201 2.75 6.80 -13.14
C ARG A 201 2.58 8.31 -13.05
N MET A 202 2.16 8.78 -11.90
CA MET A 202 1.94 10.17 -11.58
C MET A 202 3.02 10.68 -10.62
N LEU A 203 3.67 11.78 -10.96
CA LEU A 203 4.50 12.53 -10.01
C LEU A 203 3.57 13.46 -9.22
N LEU A 204 3.53 13.29 -7.91
CA LEU A 204 2.65 14.09 -7.06
C LEU A 204 3.19 15.50 -6.85
N CYS A 205 2.28 16.48 -6.84
CA CYS A 205 2.57 17.84 -6.42
C CYS A 205 2.62 17.95 -4.88
N GLY A 206 3.24 19.00 -4.37
CA GLY A 206 3.42 19.18 -2.93
C GLY A 206 2.12 19.25 -2.11
N GLY A 207 1.00 19.58 -2.73
CA GLY A 207 -0.30 19.61 -2.06
C GLY A 207 -0.97 18.24 -1.91
N ASP A 208 -0.52 17.24 -2.67
CA ASP A 208 -1.08 15.88 -2.68
C ASP A 208 -0.11 14.84 -2.11
N MET A 209 1.13 15.22 -1.98
CA MET A 209 2.20 14.38 -1.43
C MET A 209 2.04 14.20 0.09
N GLY A 210 2.34 12.99 0.58
CA GLY A 210 2.31 12.67 2.00
C GLY A 210 3.24 13.58 2.84
N PHE A 211 2.82 13.88 4.07
CA PHE A 211 3.49 14.81 5.00
C PHE A 211 5.00 14.56 5.19
N SER A 212 5.42 13.30 5.20
CA SER A 212 6.81 12.89 5.46
C SER A 212 7.64 12.73 4.19
N ALA A 213 7.03 12.79 3.01
CA ALA A 213 7.69 12.51 1.74
C ALA A 213 8.32 13.77 1.12
N THR A 214 9.39 13.58 0.37
CA THR A 214 10.05 14.63 -0.44
C THR A 214 9.78 14.46 -1.92
N LYS A 215 9.51 13.25 -2.36
CA LYS A 215 9.09 12.90 -3.73
C LYS A 215 8.23 11.64 -3.69
N THR A 216 7.12 11.66 -4.41
CA THR A 216 6.20 10.53 -4.49
C THR A 216 5.74 10.29 -5.91
N TYR A 217 5.75 9.01 -6.30
CA TYR A 217 5.07 8.52 -7.48
C TYR A 217 3.87 7.67 -7.07
N ASP A 218 2.70 7.96 -7.63
CA ASP A 218 1.56 7.07 -7.57
C ASP A 218 1.44 6.26 -8.85
N LEU A 219 1.12 4.98 -8.71
CA LEU A 219 0.72 4.13 -9.82
C LEU A 219 -0.80 4.02 -9.82
N GLU A 220 -1.38 4.35 -10.95
CA GLU A 220 -2.83 4.30 -11.15
C GLU A 220 -3.16 3.29 -12.23
N VAL A 221 -4.02 2.33 -11.93
CA VAL A 221 -4.49 1.29 -12.85
C VAL A 221 -5.82 1.69 -13.48
N TRP A 222 -6.00 1.32 -14.76
CA TRP A 222 -7.24 1.60 -15.48
C TRP A 222 -8.39 0.73 -14.98
N LEU A 223 -9.52 1.35 -14.65
CA LEU A 223 -10.77 0.67 -14.29
C LEU A 223 -11.80 0.85 -15.41
N PRO A 224 -12.12 -0.19 -16.19
CA PRO A 224 -12.98 -0.09 -17.35
C PRO A 224 -14.38 0.46 -17.06
N ALA A 225 -15.04 -0.03 -16.01
CA ALA A 225 -16.39 0.40 -15.66
C ALA A 225 -16.47 1.86 -15.20
N GLN A 226 -15.38 2.38 -14.61
CA GLN A 226 -15.30 3.78 -14.19
C GLN A 226 -14.76 4.70 -15.29
N ASN A 227 -14.22 4.12 -16.37
CA ASN A 227 -13.55 4.83 -17.47
C ASN A 227 -12.49 5.82 -16.97
N LYS A 228 -11.69 5.40 -15.97
CA LYS A 228 -10.63 6.22 -15.38
C LYS A 228 -9.53 5.39 -14.72
N TYR A 229 -8.40 6.03 -14.52
CA TYR A 229 -7.32 5.50 -13.69
C TYR A 229 -7.60 5.72 -12.20
N ARG A 230 -7.22 4.73 -11.40
CA ARG A 230 -7.32 4.79 -9.92
C ARG A 230 -6.01 4.33 -9.30
N GLU A 231 -5.59 5.01 -8.25
CA GLU A 231 -4.39 4.68 -7.47
C GLU A 231 -4.45 3.25 -6.93
N ILE A 232 -3.33 2.53 -7.08
CA ILE A 232 -3.14 1.19 -6.53
C ILE A 232 -1.83 1.07 -5.75
N SER A 233 -0.86 1.95 -5.98
CA SER A 233 0.42 2.00 -5.26
C SER A 233 0.88 3.42 -5.12
N SER A 234 1.58 3.70 -4.02
CA SER A 234 2.28 4.97 -3.79
C SER A 234 3.71 4.68 -3.36
N CYS A 235 4.68 5.26 -4.04
CA CYS A 235 6.10 5.03 -3.83
C CYS A 235 6.78 6.36 -3.47
N SER A 236 7.37 6.44 -2.28
CA SER A 236 7.88 7.69 -1.73
C SER A 236 9.33 7.61 -1.30
N ASN A 237 10.05 8.72 -1.48
CA ASN A 237 11.33 8.99 -0.85
C ASN A 237 11.10 9.93 0.35
N PHE A 238 11.53 9.52 1.52
CA PHE A 238 11.43 10.29 2.75
C PHE A 238 12.73 10.98 3.13
N GLU A 239 13.80 10.78 2.34
CA GLU A 239 15.16 11.16 2.70
C GLU A 239 15.48 10.75 4.15
N ALA A 240 15.91 11.70 4.98
CA ALA A 240 16.27 11.45 6.37
C ALA A 240 15.11 11.64 7.35
N PHE A 241 13.89 11.98 6.90
CA PHE A 241 12.79 12.33 7.80
C PHE A 241 12.46 11.20 8.80
N GLN A 242 12.16 10.01 8.28
CA GLN A 242 11.84 8.85 9.13
C GLN A 242 13.07 8.37 9.91
N ALA A 243 14.24 8.33 9.27
CA ALA A 243 15.49 7.89 9.92
C ALA A 243 15.82 8.78 11.14
N ARG A 244 15.68 10.10 11.02
CA ARG A 244 15.89 11.02 12.18
C ARG A 244 14.89 10.76 13.30
N ARG A 245 13.61 10.55 12.98
CA ARG A 245 12.56 10.28 13.99
C ARG A 245 12.79 8.97 14.72
N MET A 246 13.28 7.94 14.03
CA MET A 246 13.55 6.62 14.57
C MET A 246 14.96 6.46 15.15
N GLN A 247 15.82 7.46 15.04
CA GLN A 247 17.26 7.36 15.39
C GLN A 247 17.97 6.24 14.60
N ALA A 248 17.53 5.96 13.38
CA ALA A 248 18.23 5.03 12.47
C ALA A 248 19.42 5.74 11.81
N ARG A 249 20.54 5.07 11.71
CA ARG A 249 21.80 5.61 11.19
C ARG A 249 22.54 4.59 10.34
#